data_659bdb16b82499972b503c5f1b103a63
#
_entry.id   659bdb16b82499972b503c5f1b103a63
#
_cell.length_a   1.000
_cell.length_b   1.000
_cell.length_c   1.000
_cell.angle_alpha   90.00
_cell.angle_beta   90.00
_cell.angle_gamma   90.00
#
_symmetry.space_group_name_H-M   'P 1'
#
loop_
_entity.id
_entity.type
_entity.pdbx_description
1 polymer ?
#
loop_
_entity_poly.entity_id
_entity_poly.type
_entity_poly.pdbx_seq_one_letter_code
_entity_poly.pdbx_strand_id
1 'polypeptide(L)'
;MANTRWQLLPAKWQRDSLFRPALIEVHREIYRQFFHNDPRVNPHMGFHLHAYCRSIHWRATLILTPWMMSRLLFPEHDPKILIPDGWSGEDRSHSEYQITGPSLKLGCYGNEMIANLNYHTQLGHYLIQPLALSMRNYSSPFEAFEIWNRLFHSHTLSMQQALKKRRDDEQPRVNRQRS
;
A
#
# COMPACT_ATOMS: atom_id res chain seq x y z
N MET A 1 -3.73 -27.43 12.30
CA MET A 1 -4.29 -26.06 12.39
C MET A 1 -3.40 -25.16 11.57
N ALA A 2 -3.95 -24.50 10.55
CA ALA A 2 -3.20 -23.55 9.75
C ALA A 2 -2.66 -22.45 10.67
N ASN A 3 -1.41 -22.07 10.47
CA ASN A 3 -0.76 -21.02 11.25
C ASN A 3 -1.35 -19.67 10.80
N THR A 4 -2.39 -19.21 11.47
CA THR A 4 -3.11 -17.96 11.18
C THR A 4 -2.35 -16.70 11.62
N ARG A 5 -1.06 -16.84 11.96
CA ARG A 5 -0.23 -15.71 12.37
C ARG A 5 0.39 -14.99 11.18
N TRP A 6 0.49 -13.68 11.30
CA TRP A 6 1.23 -12.87 10.35
C TRP A 6 2.69 -13.31 10.29
N GLN A 7 3.17 -13.64 9.11
CA GLN A 7 4.60 -13.78 8.85
C GLN A 7 5.14 -12.39 8.54
N LEU A 8 5.95 -11.88 9.44
CA LEU A 8 6.54 -10.56 9.32
C LEU A 8 7.73 -10.57 8.36
N LEU A 9 8.14 -9.37 7.96
CA LEU A 9 9.34 -9.18 7.16
C LEU A 9 10.55 -9.86 7.82
N PRO A 10 11.33 -10.67 7.08
CA PRO A 10 12.49 -11.38 7.64
C PRO A 10 13.51 -10.46 8.29
N ALA A 11 14.17 -10.92 9.34
CA ALA A 11 15.15 -10.14 10.10
C ALA A 11 16.27 -9.54 9.22
N LYS A 12 16.67 -10.23 8.15
CA LYS A 12 17.66 -9.72 7.18
C LYS A 12 17.23 -8.43 6.48
N TRP A 13 15.92 -8.15 6.40
CA TRP A 13 15.35 -6.95 5.78
C TRP A 13 14.95 -5.85 6.78
N GLN A 14 15.35 -5.96 8.04
CA GLN A 14 15.01 -4.97 9.06
C GLN A 14 15.66 -3.60 8.84
N ARG A 15 16.85 -3.56 8.22
CA ARG A 15 17.49 -2.29 7.85
C ARG A 15 16.90 -1.76 6.55
N ASP A 16 16.55 -0.49 6.52
CA ASP A 16 15.94 0.19 5.38
C ASP A 16 16.85 0.17 4.13
N SER A 17 18.17 0.26 4.34
CA SER A 17 19.16 0.16 3.26
C SER A 17 19.19 -1.20 2.57
N LEU A 18 18.80 -2.27 3.25
CA LEU A 18 18.71 -3.62 2.70
C LEU A 18 17.30 -3.93 2.19
N PHE A 19 16.28 -3.42 2.87
CA PHE A 19 14.88 -3.65 2.52
C PHE A 19 14.51 -3.06 1.16
N ARG A 20 14.87 -1.81 0.91
CA ARG A 20 14.48 -1.13 -0.34
C ARG A 20 14.99 -1.82 -1.61
N PRO A 21 16.28 -2.17 -1.72
CA PRO A 21 16.77 -2.96 -2.87
C PRO A 21 16.13 -4.34 -2.98
N ALA A 22 15.92 -5.03 -1.84
CA ALA A 22 15.28 -6.34 -1.81
C ALA A 22 13.84 -6.29 -2.31
N LEU A 23 13.08 -5.27 -1.92
CA LEU A 23 11.70 -5.07 -2.39
C LEU A 23 11.64 -4.89 -3.90
N ILE A 24 12.56 -4.13 -4.48
CA ILE A 24 12.69 -3.98 -5.93
C ILE A 24 12.99 -5.33 -6.60
N GLU A 25 13.96 -6.08 -6.06
CA GLU A 25 14.36 -7.36 -6.68
C GLU A 25 13.26 -8.42 -6.60
N VAL A 26 12.52 -8.49 -5.49
CA VAL A 26 11.35 -9.36 -5.38
C VAL A 26 10.31 -9.01 -6.47
N HIS A 27 10.04 -7.73 -6.71
CA HIS A 27 9.10 -7.34 -7.75
C HIS A 27 9.62 -7.57 -9.17
N ARG A 28 10.94 -7.50 -9.39
CA ARG A 28 11.55 -7.93 -10.66
C ARG A 28 11.38 -9.42 -10.91
N GLU A 29 11.51 -10.22 -9.86
CA GLU A 29 11.29 -11.66 -9.94
C GLU A 29 9.82 -11.98 -10.25
N ILE A 30 8.87 -11.35 -9.56
CA ILE A 30 7.44 -11.44 -9.86
C ILE A 30 7.16 -11.08 -11.32
N TYR A 31 7.76 -10.01 -11.81
CA TYR A 31 7.63 -9.61 -13.23
C TYR A 31 8.07 -10.70 -14.17
N ARG A 32 9.29 -11.26 -13.97
CA ARG A 32 9.83 -12.31 -14.84
C ARG A 32 8.97 -13.57 -14.84
N GLN A 33 8.37 -13.90 -13.70
CA GLN A 33 7.58 -15.12 -13.56
C GLN A 33 6.16 -14.99 -14.11
N PHE A 34 5.51 -13.84 -13.89
CA PHE A 34 4.06 -13.72 -14.10
C PHE A 34 3.63 -12.64 -15.08
N PHE A 35 4.44 -11.60 -15.32
CA PHE A 35 3.99 -10.40 -16.03
C PHE A 35 4.74 -10.05 -17.31
N HIS A 36 5.85 -10.68 -17.62
CA HIS A 36 6.68 -10.29 -18.77
C HIS A 36 5.96 -10.38 -20.12
N ASN A 37 4.95 -11.22 -20.24
CA ASN A 37 4.14 -11.40 -21.45
C ASN A 37 2.70 -10.87 -21.31
N ASP A 38 2.36 -10.19 -20.22
CA ASP A 38 1.01 -9.65 -19.99
C ASP A 38 0.82 -8.36 -20.81
N PRO A 39 -0.22 -8.27 -21.67
CA PRO A 39 -0.45 -7.09 -22.51
C PRO A 39 -0.82 -5.83 -21.72
N ARG A 40 -1.15 -5.96 -20.44
CA ARG A 40 -1.44 -4.82 -19.53
C ARG A 40 -0.19 -4.14 -19.00
N VAL A 41 0.96 -4.73 -19.22
CA VAL A 41 2.24 -4.28 -18.73
C VAL A 41 2.83 -3.20 -19.63
N ASN A 42 3.47 -2.22 -19.01
CA ASN A 42 4.30 -1.23 -19.69
C ASN A 42 5.76 -1.36 -19.24
N PRO A 43 6.63 -2.03 -20.02
CA PRO A 43 8.01 -2.30 -19.61
C PRO A 43 8.85 -1.04 -19.43
N HIS A 44 8.44 0.10 -20.03
CA HIS A 44 9.14 1.38 -19.90
C HIS A 44 8.98 2.01 -18.49
N MET A 45 8.05 1.52 -17.67
CA MET A 45 7.85 2.04 -16.32
C MET A 45 9.00 1.71 -15.37
N GLY A 46 9.71 0.59 -15.57
CA GLY A 46 10.74 0.14 -14.66
C GLY A 46 10.21 -0.15 -13.25
N PHE A 47 11.12 -0.09 -12.26
CA PHE A 47 10.81 -0.38 -10.86
C PHE A 47 11.31 0.76 -9.97
N HIS A 48 10.40 1.42 -9.29
CA HIS A 48 10.72 2.60 -8.48
C HIS A 48 10.01 2.54 -7.13
N LEU A 49 10.72 2.98 -6.09
CA LEU A 49 10.14 3.22 -4.77
C LEU A 49 10.12 4.71 -4.50
N HIS A 50 8.99 5.18 -3.94
CA HIS A 50 8.77 6.58 -3.61
C HIS A 50 8.04 6.71 -2.27
N ALA A 51 8.11 7.90 -1.65
CA ALA A 51 7.38 8.19 -0.42
C ALA A 51 7.57 7.12 0.69
N TYR A 52 8.81 6.65 0.88
CA TYR A 52 9.13 5.71 1.93
C TYR A 52 8.97 6.37 3.31
N CYS A 53 8.25 5.71 4.19
CA CYS A 53 8.16 6.10 5.60
C CYS A 53 8.12 4.87 6.51
N ARG A 54 8.58 5.06 7.74
CA ARG A 54 8.59 4.02 8.77
C ARG A 54 8.07 4.60 10.07
N SER A 55 7.11 3.92 10.66
CA SER A 55 6.57 4.23 11.98
C SER A 55 6.84 3.06 12.93
N ILE A 56 6.38 3.20 14.16
CA ILE A 56 6.48 2.14 15.17
C ILE A 56 5.65 0.88 14.79
N HIS A 57 4.59 1.06 14.00
CA HIS A 57 3.67 -0.03 13.65
C HIS A 57 3.82 -0.51 12.21
N TRP A 58 4.16 0.37 11.29
CA TRP A 58 4.15 0.12 9.87
C TRP A 58 5.32 0.74 9.14
N ARG A 59 5.77 0.04 8.16
CA ARG A 59 6.66 0.51 7.11
C ARG A 59 5.86 0.65 5.83
N ALA A 60 5.86 1.81 5.20
CA ALA A 60 5.09 2.08 4.02
C ALA A 60 5.96 2.63 2.89
N THR A 61 5.62 2.29 1.67
CA THR A 61 6.24 2.85 0.46
C THR A 61 5.28 2.82 -0.70
N LEU A 62 5.41 3.77 -1.60
CA LEU A 62 4.79 3.72 -2.91
C LEU A 62 5.73 2.93 -3.84
N ILE A 63 5.21 1.92 -4.51
CA ILE A 63 5.93 1.19 -5.54
C ILE A 63 5.30 1.43 -6.90
N LEU A 64 6.14 1.65 -7.89
CA LEU A 64 5.79 1.66 -9.30
C LEU A 64 6.52 0.52 -9.98
N THR A 65 5.77 -0.28 -10.72
CA THR A 65 6.24 -1.43 -11.49
C THR A 65 5.66 -1.36 -12.90
N PRO A 66 6.12 -2.20 -13.84
CA PRO A 66 5.52 -2.27 -15.17
C PRO A 66 4.02 -2.56 -15.22
N TRP A 67 3.43 -3.13 -14.18
CA TRP A 67 2.00 -3.53 -14.16
C TRP A 67 1.14 -2.76 -13.16
N MET A 68 1.74 -2.09 -12.18
CA MET A 68 0.96 -1.39 -11.16
C MET A 68 1.71 -0.23 -10.53
N MET A 69 0.93 0.69 -9.98
CA MET A 69 1.37 1.63 -8.96
C MET A 69 0.53 1.40 -7.70
N SER A 70 1.18 1.16 -6.57
CA SER A 70 0.50 0.76 -5.33
C SER A 70 1.24 1.27 -4.11
N ARG A 71 0.50 1.53 -3.03
CA ARG A 71 1.10 1.68 -1.71
C ARG A 71 1.22 0.30 -1.07
N LEU A 72 2.40 -0.01 -0.56
CA LEU A 72 2.67 -1.22 0.20
C LEU A 72 2.87 -0.86 1.67
N LEU A 73 2.30 -1.69 2.56
CA LEU A 73 2.41 -1.52 4.01
C LEU A 73 2.88 -2.84 4.62
N PHE A 74 4.00 -2.79 5.33
CA PHE A 74 4.59 -3.92 6.01
C PHE A 74 4.45 -3.71 7.53
N PRO A 75 3.83 -4.64 8.27
CA PRO A 75 3.74 -4.50 9.72
C PRO A 75 5.11 -4.70 10.36
N GLU A 76 5.47 -3.83 11.31
CA GLU A 76 6.68 -3.99 12.14
C GLU A 76 6.48 -5.02 13.26
N HIS A 77 5.23 -5.26 13.64
CA HIS A 77 4.79 -6.24 14.62
C HIS A 77 3.51 -6.91 14.15
N ASP A 78 3.14 -8.02 14.80
CA ASP A 78 1.85 -8.66 14.52
C ASP A 78 0.70 -7.65 14.71
N PRO A 79 -0.01 -7.28 13.64
CA PRO A 79 -1.04 -6.25 13.70
C PRO A 79 -2.33 -6.71 14.41
N LYS A 80 -2.40 -7.97 14.86
CA LYS A 80 -3.57 -8.57 15.49
C LYS A 80 -4.83 -8.58 14.61
N ILE A 81 -4.64 -8.62 13.31
CA ILE A 81 -5.71 -8.73 12.32
C ILE A 81 -5.77 -10.19 11.89
N LEU A 82 -6.98 -10.74 11.83
CA LEU A 82 -7.18 -12.12 11.39
C LEU A 82 -6.79 -12.28 9.92
N ILE A 83 -6.02 -13.31 9.65
CA ILE A 83 -5.70 -13.72 8.27
C ILE A 83 -6.88 -14.57 7.79
N PRO A 84 -7.52 -14.21 6.65
CA PRO A 84 -8.56 -15.00 6.04
C PRO A 84 -8.10 -16.41 5.66
N ASP A 85 -9.02 -17.36 5.62
CA ASP A 85 -8.74 -18.73 5.20
C ASP A 85 -8.11 -18.78 3.79
N GLY A 86 -7.13 -19.64 3.62
CA GLY A 86 -6.37 -19.75 2.37
C GLY A 86 -5.31 -18.65 2.15
N TRP A 87 -5.09 -17.79 3.15
CA TRP A 87 -4.10 -16.69 3.09
C TRP A 87 -2.99 -16.83 4.12
N SER A 88 -2.88 -17.96 4.78
CA SER A 88 -1.68 -18.24 5.59
C SER A 88 -0.42 -18.28 4.72
N GLY A 89 0.74 -18.08 5.32
CA GLY A 89 2.00 -18.17 4.58
C GLY A 89 2.22 -19.55 3.96
N GLU A 90 1.72 -20.62 4.60
CA GLU A 90 1.76 -21.98 4.07
C GLU A 90 0.88 -22.12 2.83
N ASP A 91 -0.38 -21.69 2.89
CA ASP A 91 -1.31 -21.73 1.74
C ASP A 91 -0.76 -20.94 0.56
N ARG A 92 -0.22 -19.75 0.82
CA ARG A 92 0.23 -18.83 -0.25
C ARG A 92 1.58 -19.21 -0.85
N SER A 93 2.45 -19.90 -0.11
CA SER A 93 3.74 -20.35 -0.65
C SER A 93 3.62 -21.39 -1.76
N HIS A 94 2.48 -22.07 -1.86
CA HIS A 94 2.17 -23.06 -2.91
C HIS A 94 1.13 -22.59 -3.91
N SER A 95 0.75 -21.32 -3.87
CA SER A 95 -0.30 -20.76 -4.73
C SER A 95 0.28 -19.77 -5.74
N GLU A 96 -0.45 -19.54 -6.82
CA GLU A 96 -0.10 -18.49 -7.79
C GLU A 96 -0.10 -17.11 -7.15
N TYR A 97 0.79 -16.25 -7.63
CA TYR A 97 0.85 -14.86 -7.19
C TYR A 97 -0.43 -14.11 -7.58
N GLN A 98 -0.97 -13.39 -6.62
CA GLN A 98 -2.11 -12.50 -6.83
C GLN A 98 -1.71 -11.07 -6.46
N ILE A 99 -2.03 -10.10 -7.32
CA ILE A 99 -1.74 -8.68 -7.04
C ILE A 99 -2.56 -8.20 -5.85
N THR A 100 -3.83 -8.55 -5.82
CA THR A 100 -4.76 -8.15 -4.76
C THR A 100 -5.41 -9.38 -4.14
N GLY A 101 -5.17 -9.57 -2.86
CA GLY A 101 -5.87 -10.56 -2.05
C GLY A 101 -7.15 -9.98 -1.40
N PRO A 102 -7.66 -10.63 -0.35
CA PRO A 102 -8.85 -10.20 0.34
C PRO A 102 -8.69 -8.81 0.94
N SER A 103 -9.76 -8.03 0.92
CA SER A 103 -9.80 -6.70 1.53
C SER A 103 -9.89 -6.82 3.04
N LEU A 104 -9.05 -6.06 3.72
CA LEU A 104 -9.04 -5.94 5.18
C LEU A 104 -9.33 -4.48 5.56
N LYS A 105 -10.11 -4.32 6.64
CA LYS A 105 -10.34 -3.02 7.26
C LYS A 105 -9.34 -2.80 8.38
N LEU A 106 -8.70 -1.66 8.37
CA LEU A 106 -7.67 -1.28 9.31
C LEU A 106 -8.09 0.00 10.02
N GLY A 107 -8.01 0.00 11.35
CA GLY A 107 -8.06 1.25 12.11
C GLY A 107 -6.69 1.93 12.08
N CYS A 108 -6.59 3.09 11.45
CA CYS A 108 -5.35 3.85 11.40
C CYS A 108 -5.63 5.30 11.80
N TYR A 109 -5.07 5.74 12.93
CA TYR A 109 -5.20 7.13 13.42
C TYR A 109 -6.65 7.66 13.46
N GLY A 110 -7.62 6.83 13.91
CA GLY A 110 -9.02 7.20 14.00
C GLY A 110 -9.82 7.15 12.69
N ASN A 111 -9.19 6.75 11.59
CA ASN A 111 -9.84 6.54 10.30
C ASN A 111 -9.83 5.05 9.93
N GLU A 112 -10.88 4.60 9.25
CA GLU A 112 -10.86 3.30 8.58
C GLU A 112 -10.09 3.39 7.27
N MET A 113 -9.14 2.47 7.10
CA MET A 113 -8.41 2.27 5.85
C MET A 113 -8.73 0.87 5.32
N ILE A 114 -8.98 0.77 4.03
CA ILE A 114 -9.13 -0.51 3.35
C ILE A 114 -7.85 -0.80 2.58
N ALA A 115 -7.30 -1.98 2.79
CA ALA A 115 -6.16 -2.48 2.03
C ALA A 115 -6.33 -3.98 1.75
N ASN A 116 -5.69 -4.47 0.72
CA ASN A 116 -5.74 -5.88 0.35
C ASN A 116 -4.56 -6.62 0.97
N LEU A 117 -4.84 -7.77 1.59
CA LEU A 117 -3.79 -8.65 2.09
C LEU A 117 -3.00 -9.22 0.92
N ASN A 118 -1.69 -9.30 1.07
CA ASN A 118 -0.83 -10.00 0.14
C ASN A 118 0.26 -10.77 0.91
N TYR A 119 0.89 -11.70 0.21
CA TYR A 119 1.95 -12.51 0.74
C TYR A 119 3.00 -12.82 -0.33
N HIS A 120 4.26 -12.80 0.06
CA HIS A 120 5.36 -13.32 -0.75
C HIS A 120 6.36 -14.02 0.18
N THR A 121 6.87 -15.17 -0.25
CA THR A 121 7.77 -16.02 0.58
C THR A 121 8.98 -15.28 1.13
N GLN A 122 9.51 -14.31 0.39
CA GLN A 122 10.66 -13.51 0.84
C GLN A 122 10.25 -12.30 1.70
N LEU A 123 9.02 -11.82 1.61
CA LEU A 123 8.56 -10.59 2.29
C LEU A 123 7.65 -10.86 3.49
N GLY A 124 7.08 -12.07 3.58
CA GLY A 124 5.99 -12.34 4.51
C GLY A 124 4.66 -11.72 4.06
N HIS A 125 3.78 -11.48 5.02
CA HIS A 125 2.51 -10.81 4.78
C HIS A 125 2.69 -9.29 4.73
N TYR A 126 2.01 -8.66 3.81
CA TYR A 126 1.95 -7.21 3.68
C TYR A 126 0.59 -6.79 3.14
N LEU A 127 0.32 -5.52 3.19
CA LEU A 127 -0.90 -4.95 2.65
C LEU A 127 -0.59 -4.14 1.41
N ILE A 128 -1.51 -4.19 0.46
CA ILE A 128 -1.43 -3.45 -0.79
C ILE A 128 -2.66 -2.57 -0.94
N GLN A 129 -2.44 -1.29 -1.23
CA GLN A 129 -3.47 -0.36 -1.67
C GLN A 129 -3.20 -0.02 -3.14
N PRO A 130 -3.92 -0.61 -4.08
CA PRO A 130 -3.75 -0.32 -5.49
C PRO A 130 -4.14 1.13 -5.80
N LEU A 131 -3.31 1.82 -6.56
CA LEU A 131 -3.58 3.15 -7.08
C LEU A 131 -3.86 3.08 -8.59
N ALA A 132 -3.11 2.24 -9.29
CA ALA A 132 -3.35 1.88 -10.67
C ALA A 132 -2.89 0.43 -10.87
N LEU A 133 -3.75 -0.40 -11.46
CA LEU A 133 -3.48 -1.82 -11.77
C LEU A 133 -3.15 -2.04 -13.25
N SER A 134 -2.99 -0.97 -14.02
CA SER A 134 -2.49 -1.00 -15.38
C SER A 134 -1.67 0.24 -15.65
N MET A 135 -0.50 0.05 -16.21
CA MET A 135 0.43 1.14 -16.53
C MET A 135 0.47 1.48 -18.03
N ARG A 136 -0.43 0.90 -18.84
CA ARG A 136 -0.45 1.08 -20.31
C ARG A 136 -0.61 2.53 -20.75
N ASN A 137 -1.37 3.32 -20.00
CA ASN A 137 -1.75 4.68 -20.37
C ASN A 137 -0.74 5.73 -19.89
N TYR A 138 0.33 5.33 -19.23
CA TYR A 138 1.37 6.24 -18.76
C TYR A 138 2.56 6.20 -19.73
N SER A 139 3.07 7.37 -20.09
CA SER A 139 4.22 7.49 -20.98
C SER A 139 5.57 7.32 -20.28
N SER A 140 5.61 7.63 -18.98
CA SER A 140 6.84 7.56 -18.19
C SER A 140 6.54 7.39 -16.69
N PRO A 141 7.51 6.91 -15.89
CA PRO A 141 7.41 6.88 -14.44
C PRO A 141 7.16 8.25 -13.83
N PHE A 142 7.76 9.29 -14.38
CA PHE A 142 7.59 10.66 -13.93
C PHE A 142 6.13 11.12 -14.08
N GLU A 143 5.51 10.89 -15.22
CA GLU A 143 4.10 11.20 -15.46
C GLU A 143 3.19 10.48 -14.46
N ALA A 144 3.42 9.18 -14.22
CA ALA A 144 2.65 8.39 -13.28
C ALA A 144 2.71 9.00 -11.86
N PHE A 145 3.91 9.35 -11.38
CA PHE A 145 4.09 9.98 -10.07
C PHE A 145 3.48 11.38 -10.00
N GLU A 146 3.57 12.19 -11.08
CA GLU A 146 2.96 13.53 -11.10
C GLU A 146 1.44 13.48 -11.04
N ILE A 147 0.81 12.58 -11.79
CA ILE A 147 -0.64 12.39 -11.75
C ILE A 147 -1.06 11.97 -10.34
N TRP A 148 -0.34 11.04 -9.72
CA TRP A 148 -0.59 10.62 -8.36
C TRP A 148 -0.45 11.77 -7.36
N ASN A 149 0.62 12.53 -7.42
CA ASN A 149 0.85 13.66 -6.52
C ASN A 149 -0.27 14.71 -6.63
N ARG A 150 -0.71 15.01 -7.84
CA ARG A 150 -1.85 15.93 -8.05
C ARG A 150 -3.15 15.42 -7.43
N LEU A 151 -3.47 14.14 -7.64
CA LEU A 151 -4.67 13.51 -7.06
C LEU A 151 -4.60 13.48 -5.53
N PHE A 152 -3.45 13.15 -4.99
CA PHE A 152 -3.25 13.10 -3.54
C PHE A 152 -3.35 14.49 -2.90
N HIS A 153 -2.76 15.52 -3.50
CA HIS A 153 -2.86 16.89 -3.01
C HIS A 153 -4.29 17.40 -3.09
N SER A 154 -5.00 17.17 -4.18
CA SER A 154 -6.40 17.60 -4.31
C SER A 154 -7.30 16.91 -3.29
N HIS A 155 -7.11 15.64 -3.05
CA HIS A 155 -7.86 14.88 -2.03
C HIS A 155 -7.55 15.38 -0.61
N THR A 156 -6.29 15.63 -0.30
CA THR A 156 -5.86 16.16 1.01
C THR A 156 -6.43 17.56 1.25
N LEU A 157 -6.41 18.44 0.25
CA LEU A 157 -7.00 19.77 0.34
C LEU A 157 -8.52 19.70 0.56
N SER A 158 -9.22 18.82 -0.18
CA SER A 158 -10.65 18.62 -0.02
C SER A 158 -11.01 18.10 1.37
N MET A 159 -10.23 17.17 1.92
CA MET A 159 -10.42 16.69 3.30
C MET A 159 -10.16 17.78 4.34
N GLN A 160 -9.11 18.58 4.17
CA GLN A 160 -8.81 19.70 5.08
C GLN A 160 -9.92 20.74 5.05
N GLN A 161 -10.47 21.08 3.88
CA GLN A 161 -11.59 21.98 3.73
C GLN A 161 -12.87 21.45 4.38
N ALA A 162 -13.16 20.15 4.22
CA ALA A 162 -14.31 19.50 4.85
C ALA A 162 -14.19 19.49 6.38
N LEU A 163 -13.00 19.22 6.92
CA LEU A 163 -12.72 19.26 8.36
C LEU A 163 -12.84 20.69 8.92
N LYS A 164 -12.35 21.69 8.19
CA LYS A 164 -12.48 23.09 8.58
C LYS A 164 -13.94 23.51 8.62
N LYS A 165 -14.72 23.16 7.58
CA LYS A 165 -16.15 23.43 7.52
C LYS A 165 -16.91 22.82 8.70
N ARG A 166 -16.62 21.56 9.05
CA ARG A 166 -17.22 20.89 10.23
C ARG A 166 -16.91 21.63 11.52
N ARG A 167 -15.66 22.07 11.73
CA ARG A 167 -15.30 22.87 12.92
C ARG A 167 -16.04 24.20 12.98
N ASP A 168 -16.17 24.87 11.85
CA ASP A 168 -16.88 26.17 11.76
C ASP A 168 -18.38 25.99 12.01
N ASP A 169 -18.97 24.85 11.58
CA ASP A 169 -20.37 24.51 11.81
C ASP A 169 -20.64 24.05 13.26
N GLU A 170 -19.65 23.44 13.93
CA GLU A 170 -19.72 22.96 15.32
C GLU A 170 -19.38 24.04 16.37
N GLN A 171 -18.85 25.21 15.96
CA GLN A 171 -18.68 26.33 16.89
C GLN A 171 -20.07 26.89 17.24
N PRO A 172 -20.54 26.79 18.52
CA PRO A 172 -21.83 27.32 18.91
C PRO A 172 -21.81 28.82 18.66
N ARG A 173 -22.93 29.33 18.11
CA ARG A 173 -23.22 30.77 17.97
C ARG A 173 -23.33 31.42 19.36
N VAL A 174 -22.23 31.51 20.07
CA VAL A 174 -22.10 32.28 21.31
C VAL A 174 -21.71 33.68 20.89
N ASN A 175 -22.66 34.52 20.62
CA ASN A 175 -22.68 35.96 20.81
C ASN A 175 -23.67 36.65 19.88
N ARG A 176 -24.95 36.51 20.16
CA ARG A 176 -25.95 37.53 19.78
C ARG A 176 -27.02 37.64 20.85
N GLN A 177 -26.61 38.03 22.05
CA GLN A 177 -27.52 38.65 23.04
C GLN A 177 -26.69 39.46 24.01
N ARG A 178 -26.33 40.66 23.57
CA ARG A 178 -26.02 41.81 24.44
C ARG A 178 -26.11 43.04 23.56
N SER A 179 -27.28 43.57 23.41
CA SER A 179 -27.58 44.99 23.21
C SER A 179 -29.01 45.22 23.67
#